data_c9c405a16edb258f5e75f882c99edb7e
#
_entry.id   c9c405a16edb258f5e75f882c99edb7e
#
_cell.length_a   1.000
_cell.length_b   1.000
_cell.length_c   1.000
_cell.angle_alpha   90.00
_cell.angle_beta   90.00
_cell.angle_gamma   90.00
#
_symmetry.space_group_name_H-M   'P 1'
#
loop_
_entity.id
_entity.type
_entity.pdbx_description
1 polymer ?
#
loop_
_entity_poly.entity_id
_entity_poly.type
_entity_poly.pdbx_seq_one_letter_code
_entity_poly.pdbx_strand_id
1 'polypeptide(L)'
;MLCRLALVQDTLFGREDKVEKAIQRLKAFEPKEGYYVAFSGGKDSQCVYHLCKMAGVKFDANYSVTSVDPPELVHFIRENYPDVEFRYQYWNDGKPEHYYKDGRPKPITMWNLIADHTIPPTRMARYCCSALKESGGGGRVVVTGVRWAESVKRKAQHAVVDIRTSTKKLHEEAQKNPAYKENGRKDSINFMDDNDGSRRMVEQCYMRKRTTINPIVDWEEEDVWEFLNDVVKVPHCCLYDEGWTRIGCIGCPLAGKDEMLRSFERYPKYRDAYIRAFEQMIKNHPGQIRIATGEAAYEGGGGHTPPCLDQMVWLEKAPNGCCIGSSMGKKILDWWLWLCR
;
A
#
# COMPACT_ATOMS: atom_id res chain seq x y z
N MET A 1 34.04 -14.57 16.86
CA MET A 1 33.07 -13.46 16.69
C MET A 1 31.71 -14.11 16.64
N LEU A 2 30.96 -14.09 17.77
CA LEU A 2 29.60 -14.64 17.81
C LEU A 2 28.74 -13.70 16.96
N CYS A 3 28.31 -14.18 15.79
CA CYS A 3 27.29 -13.52 14.98
C CYS A 3 26.04 -13.44 15.88
N ARG A 4 25.69 -12.27 16.42
CA ARG A 4 24.42 -12.06 17.09
C ARG A 4 23.36 -12.14 15.99
N LEU A 5 22.59 -13.21 16.00
CA LEU A 5 21.43 -13.34 15.12
C LEU A 5 20.41 -12.28 15.57
N ALA A 6 19.99 -11.38 14.68
CA ALA A 6 19.04 -10.32 15.01
C ALA A 6 17.66 -10.90 15.41
N LEU A 7 17.31 -12.05 14.83
CA LEU A 7 16.04 -12.77 15.08
C LEU A 7 15.97 -13.42 16.45
N VAL A 8 17.10 -13.65 17.12
CA VAL A 8 17.14 -14.26 18.45
C VAL A 8 17.78 -13.31 19.42
N GLN A 9 17.03 -12.84 20.40
CA GLN A 9 17.46 -11.84 21.37
C GLN A 9 17.36 -12.36 22.81
N ASP A 10 18.39 -12.11 23.60
CA ASP A 10 18.34 -12.32 25.05
C ASP A 10 17.68 -11.12 25.71
N THR A 11 16.53 -11.32 26.30
CA THR A 11 15.76 -10.29 27.03
C THR A 11 15.85 -10.52 28.52
N LEU A 12 15.38 -9.56 29.33
CA LEU A 12 15.28 -9.72 30.79
C LEU A 12 14.37 -10.89 31.21
N PHE A 13 13.49 -11.35 30.32
CA PHE A 13 12.52 -12.42 30.55
C PHE A 13 12.92 -13.76 29.91
N GLY A 14 14.13 -13.84 29.33
CA GLY A 14 14.66 -15.01 28.66
C GLY A 14 14.98 -14.78 27.19
N ARG A 15 15.30 -15.88 26.51
CA ARG A 15 15.61 -15.85 25.09
C ARG A 15 14.33 -15.74 24.27
N GLU A 16 14.21 -14.70 23.46
CA GLU A 16 13.09 -14.46 22.55
C GLU A 16 13.50 -14.80 21.11
N ASP A 17 12.75 -15.70 20.45
CA ASP A 17 12.86 -16.01 19.03
C ASP A 17 11.72 -15.31 18.28
N LYS A 18 12.06 -14.31 17.48
CA LYS A 18 11.10 -13.50 16.71
C LYS A 18 10.36 -14.32 15.64
N VAL A 19 10.99 -15.37 15.09
CA VAL A 19 10.36 -16.25 14.10
C VAL A 19 9.29 -17.08 14.77
N GLU A 20 9.61 -17.73 15.91
CA GLU A 20 8.65 -18.52 16.67
C GLU A 20 7.47 -17.66 17.14
N LYS A 21 7.74 -16.46 17.62
CA LYS A 21 6.70 -15.50 18.02
C LYS A 21 5.76 -15.13 16.87
N ALA A 22 6.31 -14.88 15.67
CA ALA A 22 5.51 -14.59 14.48
C ALA A 22 4.65 -15.80 14.06
N ILE A 23 5.19 -17.02 14.15
CA ILE A 23 4.47 -18.27 13.90
C ILE A 23 3.33 -18.46 14.90
N GLN A 24 3.57 -18.21 16.19
CA GLN A 24 2.55 -18.31 17.23
C GLN A 24 1.41 -17.32 16.97
N ARG A 25 1.71 -16.06 16.60
CA ARG A 25 0.71 -15.06 16.19
C ARG A 25 -0.15 -15.56 15.03
N LEU A 26 0.45 -16.16 14.00
CA LEU A 26 -0.28 -16.71 12.87
C LEU A 26 -1.20 -17.87 13.28
N LYS A 27 -0.71 -18.80 14.11
CA LYS A 27 -1.53 -19.92 14.62
C LYS A 27 -2.68 -19.44 15.52
N ALA A 28 -2.42 -18.42 16.34
CA ALA A 28 -3.39 -17.91 17.31
C ALA A 28 -4.64 -17.29 16.67
N PHE A 29 -4.50 -16.68 15.49
CA PHE A 29 -5.58 -15.96 14.81
C PHE A 29 -6.03 -16.63 13.51
N GLU A 30 -5.64 -17.88 13.26
CA GLU A 30 -6.00 -18.60 12.04
C GLU A 30 -7.52 -18.76 11.90
N PRO A 31 -8.14 -18.18 10.85
CA PRO A 31 -9.55 -18.35 10.59
C PRO A 31 -9.82 -19.70 9.90
N LYS A 32 -11.05 -20.23 10.05
CA LYS A 32 -11.45 -21.53 9.47
C LYS A 32 -11.23 -21.63 7.95
N GLU A 33 -11.49 -20.54 7.25
CA GLU A 33 -11.33 -20.42 5.79
C GLU A 33 -9.89 -20.15 5.35
N GLY A 34 -8.98 -19.91 6.29
CA GLY A 34 -7.60 -19.54 6.04
C GLY A 34 -7.41 -18.04 5.79
N TYR A 35 -6.17 -17.61 5.82
CA TYR A 35 -5.77 -16.21 5.64
C TYR A 35 -5.81 -15.75 4.18
N TYR A 36 -6.08 -14.46 4.00
CA TYR A 36 -5.75 -13.74 2.77
C TYR A 36 -4.39 -13.05 2.96
N VAL A 37 -3.32 -13.58 2.39
CA VAL A 37 -1.99 -12.95 2.46
C VAL A 37 -1.88 -11.88 1.37
N ALA A 38 -1.72 -10.62 1.79
CA ALA A 38 -1.48 -9.50 0.87
C ALA A 38 -0.01 -9.51 0.43
N PHE A 39 0.27 -10.21 -0.66
CA PHE A 39 1.61 -10.39 -1.19
C PHE A 39 1.96 -9.27 -2.18
N SER A 40 3.09 -8.60 -1.99
CA SER A 40 3.55 -7.52 -2.88
C SER A 40 4.86 -7.84 -3.61
N GLY A 41 5.47 -9.00 -3.36
CA GLY A 41 6.80 -9.37 -3.87
C GLY A 41 7.96 -8.63 -3.19
N GLY A 42 7.68 -7.67 -2.32
CA GLY A 42 8.69 -7.00 -1.51
C GLY A 42 9.12 -7.87 -0.31
N LYS A 43 10.32 -7.61 0.24
CA LYS A 43 10.95 -8.38 1.32
C LYS A 43 10.02 -8.69 2.50
N ASP A 44 9.26 -7.69 2.97
CA ASP A 44 8.35 -7.85 4.12
C ASP A 44 7.21 -8.84 3.81
N SER A 45 6.64 -8.79 2.61
CA SER A 45 5.60 -9.74 2.17
C SER A 45 6.14 -11.14 1.90
N GLN A 46 7.41 -11.27 1.47
CA GLN A 46 8.08 -12.55 1.38
C GLN A 46 8.23 -13.20 2.76
N CYS A 47 8.64 -12.43 3.79
CA CYS A 47 8.71 -12.93 5.16
C CYS A 47 7.36 -13.49 5.62
N VAL A 48 6.28 -12.74 5.45
CA VAL A 48 4.93 -13.17 5.84
C VAL A 48 4.51 -14.45 5.12
N TYR A 49 4.74 -14.53 3.82
CA TYR A 49 4.43 -15.71 3.02
C TYR A 49 5.15 -16.97 3.54
N HIS A 50 6.46 -16.88 3.79
CA HIS A 50 7.22 -18.00 4.31
C HIS A 50 6.87 -18.34 5.75
N LEU A 51 6.57 -17.36 6.60
CA LEU A 51 6.07 -17.59 7.95
C LEU A 51 4.73 -18.33 7.96
N CYS A 52 3.79 -17.99 7.05
CA CYS A 52 2.55 -18.75 6.90
C CYS A 52 2.81 -20.23 6.50
N LYS A 53 3.75 -20.47 5.60
CA LYS A 53 4.17 -21.85 5.25
C LYS A 53 4.79 -22.58 6.44
N MET A 54 5.69 -21.94 7.19
CA MET A 54 6.34 -22.52 8.37
C MET A 54 5.34 -22.78 9.51
N ALA A 55 4.37 -21.89 9.69
CA ALA A 55 3.31 -22.04 10.68
C ALA A 55 2.34 -23.19 10.35
N GLY A 56 2.29 -23.64 9.08
CA GLY A 56 1.36 -24.67 8.61
C GLY A 56 -0.10 -24.20 8.58
N VAL A 57 -0.35 -22.88 8.60
CA VAL A 57 -1.70 -22.31 8.55
C VAL A 57 -2.25 -22.32 7.12
N LYS A 58 -3.57 -22.36 6.99
CA LYS A 58 -4.24 -22.23 5.68
C LYS A 58 -4.16 -20.79 5.18
N PHE A 59 -3.74 -20.60 3.95
CA PHE A 59 -3.74 -19.27 3.32
C PHE A 59 -3.74 -19.34 1.80
N ASP A 60 -4.17 -18.26 1.18
CA ASP A 60 -3.90 -17.94 -0.23
C ASP A 60 -3.16 -16.59 -0.31
N ALA A 61 -2.12 -16.56 -1.13
CA ALA A 61 -1.32 -15.37 -1.36
C ALA A 61 -1.80 -14.65 -2.63
N ASN A 62 -2.02 -13.35 -2.51
CA ASN A 62 -2.64 -12.56 -3.57
C ASN A 62 -1.84 -11.31 -3.86
N TYR A 63 -1.47 -11.14 -5.12
CA TYR A 63 -0.79 -9.96 -5.63
C TYR A 63 -1.77 -9.05 -6.36
N SER A 64 -1.99 -7.84 -5.85
CA SER A 64 -2.87 -6.85 -6.48
C SER A 64 -2.15 -6.12 -7.61
N VAL A 65 -2.52 -6.37 -8.86
CA VAL A 65 -1.91 -5.77 -10.05
C VAL A 65 -2.30 -4.30 -10.15
N THR A 66 -1.32 -3.40 -10.15
CA THR A 66 -1.57 -1.95 -10.21
C THR A 66 -1.37 -1.33 -11.61
N SER A 67 -0.78 -2.08 -12.54
CA SER A 67 -0.32 -1.64 -13.87
C SER A 67 0.85 -0.63 -13.85
N VAL A 68 1.34 -0.26 -12.69
CA VAL A 68 2.50 0.62 -12.49
C VAL A 68 3.57 -0.01 -11.59
N ASP A 69 3.52 -1.31 -11.45
CA ASP A 69 4.56 -2.05 -10.73
C ASP A 69 5.80 -2.21 -11.62
N PRO A 70 7.02 -2.23 -11.05
CA PRO A 70 8.23 -2.50 -11.80
C PRO A 70 8.16 -3.86 -12.52
N PRO A 71 8.54 -3.93 -13.81
CA PRO A 71 8.52 -5.20 -14.55
C PRO A 71 9.35 -6.30 -13.88
N GLU A 72 10.51 -5.96 -13.33
CA GLU A 72 11.41 -6.86 -12.63
C GLU A 72 10.71 -7.53 -11.43
N LEU A 73 9.91 -6.76 -10.69
CA LEU A 73 9.12 -7.29 -9.57
C LEU A 73 8.06 -8.28 -10.05
N VAL A 74 7.35 -7.96 -11.12
CA VAL A 74 6.31 -8.83 -11.68
C VAL A 74 6.89 -10.15 -12.20
N HIS A 75 8.05 -10.10 -12.88
CA HIS A 75 8.78 -11.27 -13.31
C HIS A 75 9.25 -12.11 -12.13
N PHE A 76 9.89 -11.47 -11.14
CA PHE A 76 10.34 -12.11 -9.92
C PHE A 76 9.22 -12.88 -9.20
N ILE A 77 8.02 -12.29 -9.08
CA ILE A 77 6.87 -12.96 -8.45
C ILE A 77 6.46 -14.19 -9.26
N ARG A 78 6.35 -14.08 -10.59
CA ARG A 78 5.92 -15.18 -11.45
C ARG A 78 6.89 -16.36 -11.43
N GLU A 79 8.20 -16.08 -11.35
CA GLU A 79 9.24 -17.11 -11.37
C GLU A 79 9.39 -17.80 -10.01
N ASN A 80 9.34 -17.04 -8.92
CA ASN A 80 9.68 -17.57 -7.60
C ASN A 80 8.45 -17.89 -6.72
N TYR A 81 7.27 -17.38 -7.08
CA TYR A 81 6.03 -17.53 -6.32
C TYR A 81 4.85 -17.90 -7.25
N PRO A 82 4.89 -19.05 -7.91
CA PRO A 82 3.88 -19.46 -8.92
C PRO A 82 2.49 -19.73 -8.32
N ASP A 83 2.41 -19.94 -7.01
CA ASP A 83 1.17 -20.13 -6.24
C ASP A 83 0.53 -18.80 -5.80
N VAL A 84 1.15 -17.65 -6.08
CA VAL A 84 0.57 -16.34 -5.82
C VAL A 84 -0.42 -15.98 -6.91
N GLU A 85 -1.66 -15.70 -6.51
CA GLU A 85 -2.72 -15.30 -7.44
C GLU A 85 -2.59 -13.82 -7.84
N PHE A 86 -2.55 -13.55 -9.15
CA PHE A 86 -2.55 -12.18 -9.69
C PHE A 86 -3.97 -11.65 -9.76
N ARG A 87 -4.32 -10.71 -8.87
CA ARG A 87 -5.65 -10.11 -8.76
C ARG A 87 -5.74 -8.83 -9.57
N TYR A 88 -6.66 -8.83 -10.53
CA TYR A 88 -7.04 -7.64 -11.30
C TYR A 88 -8.33 -7.08 -10.71
N GLN A 89 -8.40 -5.76 -10.62
CA GLN A 89 -9.63 -5.07 -10.25
C GLN A 89 -10.42 -4.70 -11.49
N TYR A 90 -11.74 -4.73 -11.40
CA TYR A 90 -12.63 -4.44 -12.52
C TYR A 90 -13.64 -3.38 -12.12
N TRP A 91 -14.03 -2.56 -13.08
CA TRP A 91 -15.07 -1.57 -12.86
C TRP A 91 -16.42 -2.23 -12.53
N ASN A 92 -17.14 -1.61 -11.57
CA ASN A 92 -18.46 -2.07 -11.13
C ASN A 92 -19.34 -0.87 -10.76
N ASP A 93 -19.37 0.15 -11.63
CA ASP A 93 -20.09 1.40 -11.37
C ASP A 93 -21.21 1.67 -12.38
N GLY A 94 -21.40 0.75 -13.34
CA GLY A 94 -22.45 0.83 -14.35
C GLY A 94 -22.25 1.90 -15.43
N LYS A 95 -21.10 2.60 -15.44
CA LYS A 95 -20.83 3.60 -16.48
C LYS A 95 -20.47 2.92 -17.79
N PRO A 96 -21.14 3.23 -18.93
CA PRO A 96 -20.92 2.54 -20.21
C PRO A 96 -19.47 2.52 -20.69
N GLU A 97 -18.70 3.58 -20.43
CA GLU A 97 -17.27 3.71 -20.76
C GLU A 97 -16.39 2.70 -20.04
N HIS A 98 -16.83 2.16 -18.91
CA HIS A 98 -16.14 1.18 -18.09
C HIS A 98 -16.42 -0.28 -18.48
N TYR A 99 -17.23 -0.48 -19.51
CA TYR A 99 -17.58 -1.81 -20.00
C TYR A 99 -17.19 -1.98 -21.47
N TYR A 100 -16.93 -3.23 -21.86
CA TYR A 100 -16.78 -3.60 -23.26
C TYR A 100 -18.17 -3.67 -23.93
N LYS A 101 -18.21 -3.71 -25.27
CA LYS A 101 -19.45 -3.80 -26.03
C LYS A 101 -20.28 -5.06 -25.71
N ASP A 102 -19.63 -6.11 -25.22
CA ASP A 102 -20.25 -7.38 -24.81
C ASP A 102 -20.73 -7.36 -23.33
N GLY A 103 -20.68 -6.21 -22.67
CA GLY A 103 -21.12 -6.02 -21.29
C GLY A 103 -20.12 -6.46 -20.22
N ARG A 104 -18.95 -7.00 -20.58
CA ARG A 104 -17.91 -7.35 -19.59
C ARG A 104 -17.26 -6.09 -19.03
N PRO A 105 -16.99 -6.03 -17.71
CA PRO A 105 -16.29 -4.89 -17.14
C PRO A 105 -14.83 -4.83 -17.61
N LYS A 106 -14.33 -3.62 -17.83
CA LYS A 106 -12.92 -3.38 -18.14
C LYS A 106 -12.09 -3.46 -16.86
N PRO A 107 -10.84 -3.95 -16.94
CA PRO A 107 -9.93 -3.89 -15.78
C PRO A 107 -9.61 -2.43 -15.41
N ILE A 108 -9.54 -2.20 -14.10
CA ILE A 108 -9.05 -0.93 -13.58
C ILE A 108 -7.53 -0.93 -13.67
N THR A 109 -6.99 0.10 -14.30
CA THR A 109 -5.55 0.36 -14.41
C THR A 109 -5.25 1.75 -13.86
N MET A 110 -4.01 2.05 -13.50
CA MET A 110 -3.64 3.41 -13.10
C MET A 110 -4.02 4.45 -14.17
N TRP A 111 -3.90 4.06 -15.44
CA TRP A 111 -4.11 4.95 -16.58
C TRP A 111 -5.58 5.36 -16.77
N ASN A 112 -6.49 4.39 -16.73
CA ASN A 112 -7.92 4.70 -16.87
C ASN A 112 -8.49 5.29 -15.57
N LEU A 113 -7.94 4.92 -14.42
CA LEU A 113 -8.32 5.47 -13.13
C LEU A 113 -7.96 6.97 -13.02
N ILE A 114 -6.76 7.36 -13.46
CA ILE A 114 -6.38 8.78 -13.53
C ILE A 114 -7.31 9.52 -14.49
N ALA A 115 -7.59 8.96 -15.66
CA ALA A 115 -8.44 9.59 -16.67
C ALA A 115 -9.90 9.79 -16.22
N ASP A 116 -10.40 8.97 -15.28
CA ASP A 116 -11.76 9.07 -14.69
C ASP A 116 -11.85 10.08 -13.53
N HIS A 117 -10.71 10.52 -12.98
CA HIS A 117 -10.65 11.47 -11.88
C HIS A 117 -10.34 12.90 -12.36
N THR A 118 -10.64 13.87 -11.52
CA THR A 118 -10.37 15.31 -11.80
C THR A 118 -9.04 15.80 -11.23
N ILE A 119 -8.34 14.98 -10.49
CA ILE A 119 -7.02 15.28 -9.89
C ILE A 119 -6.09 14.08 -10.00
N PRO A 120 -4.77 14.27 -10.13
CA PRO A 120 -3.79 13.19 -10.00
C PRO A 120 -3.84 12.52 -8.61
N PRO A 121 -3.38 11.28 -8.46
CA PRO A 121 -3.28 10.65 -7.15
C PRO A 121 -2.26 11.40 -6.28
N THR A 122 -2.61 11.71 -5.03
CA THR A 122 -1.75 12.43 -4.10
C THR A 122 -1.62 11.66 -2.78
N ARG A 123 -0.79 12.18 -1.85
CA ARG A 123 -0.72 11.65 -0.47
C ARG A 123 -2.07 11.72 0.26
N MET A 124 -2.89 12.71 -0.07
CA MET A 124 -4.23 12.89 0.52
C MET A 124 -5.31 12.15 -0.28
N ALA A 125 -5.31 12.28 -1.61
CA ALA A 125 -6.25 11.61 -2.51
C ALA A 125 -5.67 10.27 -2.99
N ARG A 126 -5.77 9.25 -2.15
CA ARG A 126 -5.19 7.91 -2.36
C ARG A 126 -6.13 6.95 -3.09
N TYR A 127 -6.93 7.46 -4.03
CA TYR A 127 -7.91 6.65 -4.75
C TYR A 127 -7.27 5.45 -5.49
N CYS A 128 -6.01 5.59 -5.95
CA CYS A 128 -5.28 4.49 -6.59
C CYS A 128 -5.03 3.32 -5.62
N CYS A 129 -4.67 3.57 -4.36
CA CYS A 129 -4.52 2.52 -3.36
C CYS A 129 -5.85 1.86 -3.04
N SER A 130 -6.90 2.67 -2.85
CA SER A 130 -8.25 2.19 -2.54
C SER A 130 -8.79 1.30 -3.66
N ALA A 131 -8.68 1.74 -4.94
CA ALA A 131 -9.20 1.00 -6.07
C ALA A 131 -8.37 -0.24 -6.43
N LEU A 132 -7.02 -0.14 -6.40
CA LEU A 132 -6.15 -1.18 -6.95
C LEU A 132 -5.58 -2.15 -5.89
N LYS A 133 -5.39 -1.71 -4.64
CA LYS A 133 -4.72 -2.53 -3.60
C LYS A 133 -5.60 -2.88 -2.42
N GLU A 134 -6.44 -1.96 -1.96
CA GLU A 134 -7.17 -2.11 -0.70
C GLU A 134 -8.52 -2.84 -0.83
N SER A 135 -8.95 -3.17 -2.02
CA SER A 135 -10.21 -3.88 -2.30
C SER A 135 -10.13 -5.39 -2.05
N GLY A 136 -8.93 -5.96 -1.97
CA GLY A 136 -8.73 -7.39 -1.73
C GLY A 136 -8.99 -7.84 -0.29
N GLY A 137 -9.36 -9.11 -0.11
CA GLY A 137 -9.53 -9.74 1.19
C GLY A 137 -10.80 -9.34 1.94
N GLY A 138 -11.82 -8.81 1.27
CA GLY A 138 -13.12 -8.51 1.88
C GLY A 138 -13.75 -9.76 2.49
N GLY A 139 -14.20 -9.66 3.77
CA GLY A 139 -14.79 -10.79 4.51
C GLY A 139 -13.79 -11.85 4.98
N ARG A 140 -12.49 -11.58 4.90
CA ARG A 140 -11.42 -12.48 5.35
C ARG A 140 -10.45 -11.78 6.29
N VAL A 141 -9.74 -12.55 7.09
CA VAL A 141 -8.58 -12.03 7.86
C VAL A 141 -7.41 -11.86 6.91
N VAL A 142 -6.92 -10.62 6.82
CA VAL A 142 -5.80 -10.26 5.94
C VAL A 142 -4.49 -10.32 6.72
N VAL A 143 -3.45 -10.93 6.17
CA VAL A 143 -2.10 -10.88 6.76
C VAL A 143 -1.24 -9.93 5.95
N THR A 144 -0.50 -9.05 6.64
CA THR A 144 0.38 -8.06 6.01
C THR A 144 1.77 -8.00 6.65
N GLY A 145 2.76 -7.55 5.88
CA GLY A 145 4.13 -7.31 6.34
C GLY A 145 4.36 -5.91 6.89
N VAL A 146 3.37 -5.32 7.57
CA VAL A 146 3.53 -3.98 8.19
C VAL A 146 4.47 -4.08 9.38
N ARG A 147 5.45 -3.15 9.45
CA ARG A 147 6.43 -3.06 10.55
C ARG A 147 6.46 -1.66 11.17
N TRP A 148 6.72 -1.59 12.47
CA TRP A 148 6.90 -0.31 13.18
C TRP A 148 8.14 0.47 12.70
N ALA A 149 9.20 -0.24 12.36
CA ALA A 149 10.45 0.32 11.86
C ALA A 149 10.29 1.16 10.58
N GLU A 150 9.23 0.93 9.78
CA GLU A 150 9.02 1.66 8.53
C GLU A 150 8.66 3.16 8.73
N SER A 151 8.00 3.53 9.82
CA SER A 151 7.73 4.93 10.16
C SER A 151 7.09 5.11 11.54
N VAL A 152 7.31 6.29 12.14
CA VAL A 152 6.66 6.70 13.40
C VAL A 152 5.14 6.57 13.34
N LYS A 153 4.54 6.93 12.19
CA LYS A 153 3.09 6.80 11.96
C LYS A 153 2.63 5.35 12.03
N ARG A 154 3.39 4.40 11.44
CA ARG A 154 3.07 2.97 11.51
C ARG A 154 3.17 2.46 12.94
N LYS A 155 4.22 2.83 13.68
CA LYS A 155 4.39 2.48 15.09
C LYS A 155 3.21 2.95 15.94
N ALA A 156 2.69 4.14 15.68
CA ALA A 156 1.52 4.66 16.39
C ALA A 156 0.21 3.97 16.01
N GLN A 157 0.00 3.65 14.74
CA GLN A 157 -1.29 3.24 14.18
C GLN A 157 -1.50 1.74 14.00
N HIS A 158 -0.45 0.92 14.08
CA HIS A 158 -0.54 -0.53 13.87
C HIS A 158 -0.08 -1.33 15.09
N ALA A 159 -0.64 -2.52 15.21
CA ALA A 159 -0.33 -3.52 16.23
C ALA A 159 -0.30 -4.92 15.61
N VAL A 160 -0.20 -5.97 16.43
CA VAL A 160 -0.28 -7.36 15.95
C VAL A 160 -1.63 -7.59 15.26
N VAL A 161 -2.71 -7.07 15.85
CA VAL A 161 -4.07 -7.15 15.30
C VAL A 161 -4.60 -5.73 15.09
N ASP A 162 -5.09 -5.47 13.88
CA ASP A 162 -5.78 -4.22 13.53
C ASP A 162 -7.18 -4.55 13.02
N ILE A 163 -8.23 -4.05 13.68
CA ILE A 163 -9.63 -4.24 13.30
C ILE A 163 -10.21 -2.88 12.92
N ARG A 164 -10.61 -2.71 11.66
CA ARG A 164 -11.27 -1.48 11.21
C ARG A 164 -12.74 -1.49 11.55
N THR A 165 -13.14 -0.66 12.49
CA THR A 165 -14.52 -0.48 12.92
C THR A 165 -14.72 0.88 13.58
N SER A 166 -15.88 1.50 13.36
CA SER A 166 -16.34 2.70 14.08
C SER A 166 -17.41 2.41 15.13
N THR A 167 -17.68 1.13 15.39
CA THR A 167 -18.74 0.71 16.33
C THR A 167 -18.33 0.99 17.77
N LYS A 168 -18.98 1.94 18.42
CA LYS A 168 -18.67 2.40 19.78
C LYS A 168 -18.63 1.25 20.80
N LYS A 169 -19.63 0.37 20.78
CA LYS A 169 -19.70 -0.80 21.66
C LYS A 169 -18.46 -1.69 21.57
N LEU A 170 -17.95 -1.93 20.34
CA LEU A 170 -16.73 -2.74 20.16
C LEU A 170 -15.48 -2.03 20.69
N HIS A 171 -15.40 -0.71 20.57
CA HIS A 171 -14.30 0.06 21.18
C HIS A 171 -14.33 0.00 22.71
N GLU A 172 -15.49 0.16 23.33
CA GLU A 172 -15.67 0.06 24.79
C GLU A 172 -15.31 -1.36 25.31
N GLU A 173 -15.65 -2.39 24.54
CA GLU A 173 -15.27 -3.78 24.87
C GLU A 173 -13.76 -3.99 24.71
N ALA A 174 -13.18 -3.52 23.63
CA ALA A 174 -11.76 -3.64 23.35
C ALA A 174 -10.88 -2.97 24.42
N GLN A 175 -11.27 -1.79 24.89
CA GLN A 175 -10.55 -1.05 25.94
C GLN A 175 -10.41 -1.80 27.26
N LYS A 176 -11.27 -2.79 27.53
CA LYS A 176 -11.18 -3.65 28.72
C LYS A 176 -10.14 -4.76 28.57
N ASN A 177 -9.62 -4.98 27.36
CA ASN A 177 -8.63 -6.01 27.09
C ASN A 177 -7.22 -5.49 27.45
N PRO A 178 -6.41 -6.20 28.25
CA PRO A 178 -5.05 -5.77 28.60
C PRO A 178 -4.11 -5.62 27.41
N ALA A 179 -4.37 -6.30 26.30
CA ALA A 179 -3.60 -6.17 25.06
C ALA A 179 -4.04 -4.97 24.18
N TYR A 180 -5.06 -4.22 24.59
CA TYR A 180 -5.52 -3.06 23.83
C TYR A 180 -4.42 -2.00 23.72
N LYS A 181 -4.23 -1.48 22.49
CA LYS A 181 -3.34 -0.36 22.21
C LYS A 181 -4.15 0.83 21.72
N GLU A 182 -4.04 1.94 22.40
CA GLU A 182 -4.58 3.20 21.93
C GLU A 182 -3.82 3.69 20.70
N ASN A 183 -4.55 4.05 19.64
CA ASN A 183 -3.96 4.47 18.37
C ASN A 183 -4.44 5.86 17.89
N GLY A 184 -5.23 6.55 18.72
CA GLY A 184 -5.80 7.87 18.41
C GLY A 184 -6.85 7.88 17.29
N ARG A 185 -7.30 6.70 16.81
CA ARG A 185 -8.25 6.55 15.71
C ARG A 185 -9.61 6.05 16.21
N LYS A 186 -10.67 6.70 15.73
CA LYS A 186 -12.05 6.29 16.05
C LYS A 186 -12.57 5.16 15.14
N ASP A 187 -11.83 4.81 14.10
CA ASP A 187 -12.22 3.84 13.06
C ASP A 187 -11.42 2.55 13.12
N SER A 188 -10.60 2.34 14.16
CA SER A 188 -9.83 1.10 14.31
C SER A 188 -9.54 0.75 15.76
N ILE A 189 -9.49 -0.55 16.04
CA ILE A 189 -9.12 -1.17 17.30
C ILE A 189 -7.81 -1.93 17.07
N ASN A 190 -6.86 -1.81 18.01
CA ASN A 190 -5.55 -2.45 17.92
C ASN A 190 -5.29 -3.30 19.15
N PHE A 191 -4.72 -4.52 18.94
CA PHE A 191 -4.24 -5.38 20.01
C PHE A 191 -2.76 -5.73 19.81
N MET A 192 -2.01 -5.68 20.90
CA MET A 192 -0.56 -5.94 20.93
C MET A 192 -0.23 -7.43 21.09
N ASP A 193 -1.20 -8.22 21.51
CA ASP A 193 -0.99 -9.62 21.86
C ASP A 193 -2.21 -10.49 21.52
N ASP A 194 -2.04 -11.81 21.58
CA ASP A 194 -2.95 -12.87 21.16
C ASP A 194 -3.76 -13.50 22.31
N ASN A 195 -4.14 -12.72 23.30
CA ASN A 195 -4.98 -13.26 24.40
C ASN A 195 -6.39 -13.67 23.93
N ASP A 196 -7.10 -14.42 24.79
CA ASP A 196 -8.45 -14.93 24.47
C ASP A 196 -9.46 -13.84 24.09
N GLY A 197 -9.33 -12.66 24.69
CA GLY A 197 -10.20 -11.52 24.36
C GLY A 197 -9.95 -10.98 22.94
N SER A 198 -8.69 -10.87 22.54
CA SER A 198 -8.33 -10.42 21.16
C SER A 198 -8.73 -11.47 20.12
N ARG A 199 -8.56 -12.78 20.40
CA ARG A 199 -9.01 -13.88 19.52
C ARG A 199 -10.52 -13.85 19.30
N ARG A 200 -11.32 -13.78 20.38
CA ARG A 200 -12.79 -13.67 20.28
C ARG A 200 -13.23 -12.46 19.48
N MET A 201 -12.57 -11.31 19.65
CA MET A 201 -12.92 -10.11 18.89
C MET A 201 -12.57 -10.24 17.40
N VAL A 202 -11.47 -10.88 17.05
CA VAL A 202 -11.16 -11.24 15.67
C VAL A 202 -12.24 -12.13 15.08
N GLU A 203 -12.62 -13.20 15.76
CA GLU A 203 -13.68 -14.12 15.34
C GLU A 203 -15.04 -13.43 15.13
N GLN A 204 -15.40 -12.46 15.98
CA GLN A 204 -16.64 -11.69 15.83
C GLN A 204 -16.60 -10.68 14.67
N CYS A 205 -15.43 -10.15 14.37
CA CYS A 205 -15.28 -9.00 13.48
C CYS A 205 -14.89 -9.36 12.03
N TYR A 206 -14.22 -10.48 11.78
CA TYR A 206 -13.60 -10.74 10.48
C TYR A 206 -14.60 -10.78 9.30
N MET A 207 -15.80 -11.34 9.51
CA MET A 207 -16.85 -11.44 8.47
C MET A 207 -17.45 -10.09 8.06
N ARG A 208 -17.48 -9.13 8.97
CA ARG A 208 -18.19 -7.84 8.78
C ARG A 208 -17.26 -6.64 8.73
N LYS A 209 -16.02 -6.79 9.18
CA LYS A 209 -15.05 -5.73 9.36
C LYS A 209 -13.71 -6.17 8.78
N ARG A 210 -12.91 -5.23 8.30
CA ARG A 210 -11.57 -5.55 7.84
C ARG A 210 -10.67 -5.81 9.03
N THR A 211 -10.25 -7.07 9.18
CA THR A 211 -9.30 -7.51 10.20
C THR A 211 -7.97 -7.81 9.55
N THR A 212 -6.89 -7.28 10.12
CA THR A 212 -5.52 -7.46 9.62
C THR A 212 -4.65 -8.01 10.75
N ILE A 213 -3.84 -9.01 10.45
CA ILE A 213 -2.80 -9.56 11.32
C ILE A 213 -1.44 -9.14 10.77
N ASN A 214 -0.59 -8.60 11.61
CA ASN A 214 0.77 -8.15 11.28
C ASN A 214 1.78 -8.96 12.10
N PRO A 215 2.15 -10.18 11.67
CA PRO A 215 2.96 -11.09 12.47
C PRO A 215 4.36 -10.58 12.75
N ILE A 216 4.93 -9.78 11.85
CA ILE A 216 6.27 -9.21 11.91
C ILE A 216 6.28 -7.72 12.29
N VAL A 217 5.25 -7.24 12.97
CA VAL A 217 5.05 -5.80 13.25
C VAL A 217 6.21 -5.18 14.05
N ASP A 218 6.88 -5.95 14.89
CA ASP A 218 8.01 -5.60 15.74
C ASP A 218 9.40 -5.93 15.13
N TRP A 219 9.46 -6.41 13.88
CA TRP A 219 10.72 -6.71 13.22
C TRP A 219 11.42 -5.44 12.71
N GLU A 220 12.75 -5.42 12.87
CA GLU A 220 13.63 -4.43 12.29
C GLU A 220 14.06 -4.82 10.86
N GLU A 221 14.83 -3.97 10.19
CA GLU A 221 15.27 -4.22 8.82
C GLU A 221 16.23 -5.42 8.75
N GLU A 222 17.10 -5.54 9.74
CA GLU A 222 18.07 -6.63 9.88
C GLU A 222 17.37 -7.98 10.07
N ASP A 223 16.28 -8.02 10.85
CA ASP A 223 15.48 -9.22 11.06
C ASP A 223 14.90 -9.77 9.75
N VAL A 224 14.40 -8.86 8.90
CA VAL A 224 13.82 -9.20 7.60
C VAL A 224 14.86 -9.85 6.69
N TRP A 225 16.04 -9.23 6.58
CA TRP A 225 17.10 -9.73 5.71
C TRP A 225 17.73 -11.02 6.24
N GLU A 226 17.95 -11.14 7.54
CA GLU A 226 18.42 -12.37 8.16
C GLU A 226 17.43 -13.51 7.93
N PHE A 227 16.12 -13.25 8.08
CA PHE A 227 15.11 -14.28 7.82
C PHE A 227 15.12 -14.74 6.35
N LEU A 228 15.18 -13.84 5.39
CA LEU A 228 15.17 -14.21 3.97
C LEU A 228 16.47 -14.91 3.53
N ASN A 229 17.62 -14.42 3.98
CA ASN A 229 18.93 -14.88 3.52
C ASN A 229 19.43 -16.12 4.28
N ASP A 230 19.21 -16.19 5.59
CA ASP A 230 19.83 -17.19 6.44
C ASP A 230 18.85 -18.28 6.92
N VAL A 231 17.59 -17.92 7.19
CA VAL A 231 16.57 -18.87 7.66
C VAL A 231 15.90 -19.57 6.49
N VAL A 232 15.23 -18.83 5.58
CA VAL A 232 14.50 -19.44 4.46
C VAL A 232 15.33 -19.58 3.18
N LYS A 233 16.40 -18.80 3.04
CA LYS A 233 17.36 -18.85 1.92
C LYS A 233 16.70 -18.75 0.56
N VAL A 234 15.90 -17.70 0.39
CA VAL A 234 15.14 -17.45 -0.85
C VAL A 234 15.68 -16.23 -1.58
N PRO A 235 15.54 -16.19 -2.92
CA PRO A 235 15.94 -15.02 -3.70
C PRO A 235 15.07 -13.81 -3.36
N HIS A 236 15.59 -12.62 -3.63
CA HIS A 236 14.87 -11.36 -3.59
C HIS A 236 14.89 -10.68 -4.97
N CYS A 237 14.02 -9.70 -5.18
CA CYS A 237 13.98 -8.96 -6.43
C CYS A 237 15.27 -8.14 -6.61
N CYS A 238 15.88 -8.22 -7.82
CA CYS A 238 17.14 -7.55 -8.16
C CYS A 238 17.16 -6.03 -7.92
N LEU A 239 16.02 -5.39 -7.82
CA LEU A 239 15.94 -3.97 -7.49
C LEU A 239 16.55 -3.64 -6.12
N TYR A 240 16.54 -4.58 -5.16
CA TYR A 240 17.23 -4.39 -3.89
C TYR A 240 18.75 -4.29 -4.06
N ASP A 241 19.33 -5.05 -5.00
CA ASP A 241 20.75 -5.00 -5.35
C ASP A 241 21.12 -3.68 -6.06
N GLU A 242 20.15 -3.06 -6.74
CA GLU A 242 20.28 -1.73 -7.32
C GLU A 242 20.16 -0.59 -6.27
N GLY A 243 20.02 -0.93 -4.98
CA GLY A 243 19.91 0.02 -3.86
C GLY A 243 18.52 0.61 -3.65
N TRP A 244 17.46 -0.07 -4.08
CA TRP A 244 16.09 0.27 -3.69
C TRP A 244 15.84 -0.27 -2.28
N THR A 245 15.55 0.60 -1.33
CA THR A 245 15.22 0.18 0.05
C THR A 245 13.81 -0.36 0.17
N ARG A 246 12.94 0.07 -0.75
CA ARG A 246 11.55 -0.35 -0.84
C ARG A 246 11.13 -0.44 -2.31
N ILE A 247 10.52 -1.56 -2.67
CA ILE A 247 9.92 -1.71 -4.00
C ILE A 247 8.43 -1.38 -3.91
N GLY A 248 7.98 -0.46 -4.75
CA GLY A 248 6.58 -0.01 -4.80
C GLY A 248 6.18 0.40 -6.21
N CYS A 249 4.99 1.00 -6.35
CA CYS A 249 4.52 1.52 -7.64
C CYS A 249 5.47 2.59 -8.18
N ILE A 250 5.78 2.52 -9.47
CA ILE A 250 6.53 3.55 -10.20
C ILE A 250 5.75 4.87 -10.11
N GLY A 251 6.42 5.96 -9.74
CA GLY A 251 5.79 7.27 -9.58
C GLY A 251 4.82 7.35 -8.39
N CYS A 252 5.01 6.59 -7.33
CA CYS A 252 4.13 6.60 -6.16
C CYS A 252 4.27 7.90 -5.34
N PRO A 253 3.20 8.71 -5.17
CA PRO A 253 3.30 9.96 -4.41
C PRO A 253 3.62 9.76 -2.92
N LEU A 254 3.45 8.55 -2.38
CA LEU A 254 3.83 8.21 -1.01
C LEU A 254 5.33 7.98 -0.83
N ALA A 255 6.06 7.70 -1.89
CA ALA A 255 7.49 7.47 -1.85
C ALA A 255 8.31 8.76 -1.63
N GLY A 256 7.75 9.91 -1.98
CA GLY A 256 8.41 11.21 -1.96
C GLY A 256 8.99 11.58 -3.33
N LYS A 257 9.38 12.86 -3.46
CA LYS A 257 9.78 13.43 -4.75
C LYS A 257 11.01 12.75 -5.33
N ASP A 258 12.05 12.58 -4.53
CA ASP A 258 13.34 12.05 -5.01
C ASP A 258 13.19 10.60 -5.50
N GLU A 259 12.43 9.79 -4.80
CA GLU A 259 12.14 8.42 -5.18
C GLU A 259 11.22 8.34 -6.41
N MET A 260 10.28 9.27 -6.55
CA MET A 260 9.48 9.39 -7.78
C MET A 260 10.37 9.76 -8.99
N LEU A 261 11.27 10.73 -8.84
CA LEU A 261 12.21 11.12 -9.90
C LEU A 261 13.10 9.95 -10.28
N ARG A 262 13.73 9.29 -9.30
CA ARG A 262 14.55 8.10 -9.52
C ARG A 262 13.77 7.02 -10.28
N SER A 263 12.50 6.79 -9.91
CA SER A 263 11.66 5.80 -10.59
C SER A 263 11.35 6.20 -12.04
N PHE A 264 11.16 7.49 -12.34
CA PHE A 264 10.94 7.98 -13.70
C PHE A 264 12.19 8.02 -14.56
N GLU A 265 13.35 8.20 -13.96
CA GLU A 265 14.65 8.05 -14.66
C GLU A 265 14.89 6.59 -15.07
N ARG A 266 14.62 5.65 -14.14
CA ARG A 266 14.74 4.20 -14.40
C ARG A 266 13.70 3.69 -15.39
N TYR A 267 12.47 4.26 -15.36
CA TYR A 267 11.33 3.82 -16.16
C TYR A 267 10.70 4.97 -16.97
N PRO A 268 11.39 5.54 -17.97
CA PRO A 268 10.91 6.72 -18.70
C PRO A 268 9.59 6.47 -19.46
N LYS A 269 9.33 5.23 -19.92
CA LYS A 269 8.06 4.87 -20.57
C LYS A 269 6.86 5.03 -19.63
N TYR A 270 7.03 4.78 -18.34
CA TYR A 270 5.97 4.98 -17.34
C TYR A 270 5.73 6.47 -17.10
N ARG A 271 6.79 7.29 -17.00
CA ARG A 271 6.66 8.75 -16.94
C ARG A 271 5.82 9.27 -18.10
N ASP A 272 6.11 8.83 -19.32
CA ASP A 272 5.38 9.25 -20.52
C ASP A 272 3.93 8.74 -20.52
N ALA A 273 3.67 7.57 -19.92
CA ALA A 273 2.32 7.06 -19.73
C ALA A 273 1.52 7.88 -18.72
N TYR A 274 2.14 8.37 -17.63
CA TYR A 274 1.51 9.32 -16.72
C TYR A 274 1.13 10.62 -17.41
N ILE A 275 2.02 11.19 -18.24
CA ILE A 275 1.74 12.40 -19.02
C ILE A 275 0.50 12.18 -19.89
N ARG A 276 0.42 11.07 -20.63
CA ARG A 276 -0.75 10.74 -21.46
C ARG A 276 -2.03 10.55 -20.63
N ALA A 277 -1.93 9.93 -19.46
CA ALA A 277 -3.08 9.76 -18.57
C ALA A 277 -3.58 11.11 -18.04
N PHE A 278 -2.70 12.06 -17.72
CA PHE A 278 -3.07 13.41 -17.32
C PHE A 278 -3.69 14.20 -18.48
N GLU A 279 -3.19 14.05 -19.69
CA GLU A 279 -3.82 14.64 -20.88
C GLU A 279 -5.23 14.09 -21.11
N GLN A 280 -5.42 12.79 -20.91
CA GLN A 280 -6.73 12.17 -21.02
C GLN A 280 -7.67 12.63 -19.90
N MET A 281 -7.18 12.80 -18.68
CA MET A 281 -7.93 13.37 -17.54
C MET A 281 -8.47 14.77 -17.90
N ILE A 282 -7.65 15.64 -18.49
CA ILE A 282 -8.04 16.97 -18.93
C ILE A 282 -9.16 16.90 -19.99
N LYS A 283 -8.99 16.01 -20.98
CA LYS A 283 -9.97 15.83 -22.05
C LYS A 283 -11.33 15.32 -21.55
N ASN A 284 -11.31 14.43 -20.58
CA ASN A 284 -12.51 13.84 -20.01
C ASN A 284 -13.29 14.83 -19.10
N HIS A 285 -12.58 15.80 -18.49
CA HIS A 285 -13.13 16.72 -17.50
C HIS A 285 -12.86 18.18 -17.86
N PRO A 286 -13.33 18.67 -19.02
CA PRO A 286 -13.08 20.04 -19.45
C PRO A 286 -13.69 21.05 -18.44
N GLY A 287 -12.87 22.01 -17.98
CA GLY A 287 -13.27 23.04 -17.01
C GLY A 287 -13.50 22.56 -15.57
N GLN A 288 -13.30 21.28 -15.27
CA GLN A 288 -13.50 20.73 -13.92
C GLN A 288 -12.20 20.48 -13.17
N ILE A 289 -11.06 20.50 -13.86
CA ILE A 289 -9.76 20.22 -13.26
C ILE A 289 -9.34 21.41 -12.44
N ARG A 290 -9.47 21.28 -11.12
CA ARG A 290 -8.96 22.23 -10.13
C ARG A 290 -7.60 21.76 -9.64
N ILE A 291 -6.56 22.30 -10.22
CA ILE A 291 -5.24 22.23 -9.62
C ILE A 291 -5.25 23.32 -8.55
N ALA A 292 -5.16 22.93 -7.26
CA ALA A 292 -5.11 23.90 -6.18
C ALA A 292 -3.94 24.86 -6.42
N THR A 293 -4.26 26.10 -6.75
CA THR A 293 -3.28 27.17 -6.84
C THR A 293 -2.73 27.43 -5.45
N GLY A 294 -1.42 27.70 -5.32
CA GLY A 294 -0.69 27.73 -4.06
C GLY A 294 -1.17 28.68 -2.98
N GLU A 295 -2.12 29.57 -3.25
CA GLU A 295 -2.67 30.49 -2.24
C GLU A 295 -3.58 29.79 -1.22
N ALA A 296 -4.35 28.79 -1.60
CA ALA A 296 -5.23 28.08 -0.67
C ALA A 296 -4.51 26.92 0.08
N ALA A 297 -3.34 26.49 -0.38
CA ALA A 297 -2.56 25.43 0.27
C ALA A 297 -1.53 25.97 1.29
N TYR A 298 -1.44 27.29 1.46
CA TYR A 298 -0.29 27.94 2.10
C TYR A 298 -0.58 28.70 3.40
N GLU A 299 -1.75 28.60 3.98
CA GLU A 299 -2.00 29.16 5.33
C GLU A 299 -1.26 28.45 6.47
N GLY A 300 -0.32 27.56 6.14
CA GLY A 300 0.50 26.78 7.08
C GLY A 300 2.00 26.80 6.80
N GLY A 301 2.66 27.96 6.70
CA GLY A 301 4.09 28.17 7.00
C GLY A 301 5.11 27.95 5.88
N GLY A 302 5.86 28.99 5.52
CA GLY A 302 7.20 28.97 4.92
C GLY A 302 7.31 29.19 3.41
N GLY A 303 7.56 30.41 3.01
CA GLY A 303 7.58 31.00 1.67
C GLY A 303 8.48 30.40 0.61
N HIS A 304 7.97 29.50 -0.21
CA HIS A 304 8.45 29.28 -1.57
C HIS A 304 7.27 29.00 -2.49
N THR A 305 6.92 29.96 -3.32
CA THR A 305 5.97 29.80 -4.43
C THR A 305 6.56 28.83 -5.46
N PRO A 306 5.81 27.82 -5.93
CA PRO A 306 6.31 26.94 -6.99
C PRO A 306 6.49 27.72 -8.29
N PRO A 307 7.60 27.51 -9.01
CA PRO A 307 7.76 28.10 -10.32
C PRO A 307 6.71 27.53 -11.27
N CYS A 308 5.80 28.32 -11.78
CA CYS A 308 4.73 28.02 -12.76
C CYS A 308 3.28 28.00 -12.26
N LEU A 309 2.97 28.37 -11.03
CA LEU A 309 1.57 28.41 -10.57
C LEU A 309 0.72 29.47 -11.28
N ASP A 310 1.29 30.62 -11.60
CA ASP A 310 0.59 31.72 -12.30
C ASP A 310 0.09 31.33 -13.69
N GLN A 311 0.63 30.26 -14.29
CA GLN A 311 0.22 29.75 -15.60
C GLN A 311 -0.85 28.64 -15.52
N MET A 312 -1.08 28.01 -14.38
CA MET A 312 -2.05 26.93 -14.20
C MET A 312 -3.48 27.39 -13.93
N VAL A 313 -3.68 28.62 -13.49
CA VAL A 313 -5.00 29.27 -13.28
C VAL A 313 -5.81 29.38 -14.58
N TRP A 314 -5.18 29.23 -15.74
CA TRP A 314 -5.77 29.49 -17.06
C TRP A 314 -6.46 28.30 -17.74
N LEU A 315 -6.62 27.15 -17.08
CA LEU A 315 -7.38 26.05 -17.66
C LEU A 315 -8.88 26.34 -17.82
N GLU A 316 -9.40 27.33 -17.11
CA GLU A 316 -10.80 27.77 -17.26
C GLU A 316 -11.07 28.69 -18.46
N LYS A 317 -10.05 29.25 -19.11
CA LYS A 317 -10.22 30.31 -20.13
C LYS A 317 -9.42 30.12 -21.41
N ALA A 318 -9.05 28.90 -21.79
CA ALA A 318 -8.47 28.72 -23.13
C ALA A 318 -9.60 28.83 -24.17
N PRO A 319 -9.69 29.93 -24.94
CA PRO A 319 -10.63 29.99 -26.03
C PRO A 319 -10.18 28.99 -27.11
N ASN A 320 -11.10 28.11 -27.47
CA ASN A 320 -11.06 27.31 -28.70
C ASN A 320 -9.72 26.63 -29.03
N GLY A 321 -9.46 25.47 -28.43
CA GLY A 321 -8.75 24.38 -29.11
C GLY A 321 -7.24 24.51 -29.37
N CYS A 322 -6.57 25.60 -29.05
CA CYS A 322 -5.25 25.86 -29.64
C CYS A 322 -4.03 25.55 -28.78
N CYS A 323 -4.15 25.16 -27.51
CA CYS A 323 -3.00 24.92 -26.62
C CYS A 323 -3.10 23.68 -25.71
N ILE A 324 -3.93 22.71 -26.05
CA ILE A 324 -3.97 21.41 -25.35
C ILE A 324 -3.04 20.44 -26.08
N GLY A 325 -1.75 20.75 -26.09
CA GLY A 325 -0.73 19.85 -26.61
C GLY A 325 -0.02 19.10 -25.48
N SER A 326 0.90 18.23 -25.84
CA SER A 326 1.79 17.43 -24.97
C SER A 326 2.41 18.20 -23.78
N SER A 327 2.44 19.56 -23.86
CA SER A 327 2.94 20.44 -22.82
C SER A 327 2.07 20.47 -21.55
N MET A 328 0.77 20.21 -21.59
CA MET A 328 -0.11 20.34 -20.44
C MET A 328 -0.03 19.14 -19.49
N GLY A 329 -0.02 17.94 -20.02
CA GLY A 329 0.22 16.74 -19.22
C GLY A 329 1.57 16.77 -18.51
N LYS A 330 2.62 17.33 -19.18
CA LYS A 330 3.92 17.55 -18.58
C LYS A 330 3.86 18.57 -17.44
N LYS A 331 3.14 19.68 -17.60
CA LYS A 331 2.96 20.68 -16.53
C LYS A 331 2.27 20.09 -15.30
N ILE A 332 1.26 19.22 -15.50
CA ILE A 332 0.61 18.50 -14.40
C ILE A 332 1.61 17.54 -13.73
N LEU A 333 2.46 16.84 -14.48
CA LEU A 333 3.51 15.99 -13.92
C LEU A 333 4.47 16.80 -13.05
N ASP A 334 4.93 17.95 -13.51
CA ASP A 334 5.87 18.81 -12.78
C ASP A 334 5.24 19.34 -11.48
N TRP A 335 3.97 19.77 -11.52
CA TRP A 335 3.20 20.15 -10.35
C TRP A 335 2.99 18.97 -9.39
N TRP A 336 2.67 17.79 -9.89
CA TRP A 336 2.48 16.58 -9.09
C TRP A 336 3.76 16.17 -8.35
N LEU A 337 4.91 16.23 -9.02
CA LEU A 337 6.22 16.02 -8.42
C LEU A 337 6.54 17.06 -7.34
N TRP A 338 6.07 18.30 -7.53
CA TRP A 338 6.25 19.34 -6.51
C TRP A 338 5.41 19.08 -5.25
N LEU A 339 4.17 18.60 -5.38
CA LEU A 339 3.31 18.24 -4.25
C LEU A 339 3.84 17.09 -3.38
N CYS A 340 4.75 16.30 -3.90
CA CYS A 340 5.29 15.11 -3.22
C CYS A 340 6.58 15.40 -2.44
N ARG A 341 6.90 16.67 -2.18
CA ARG A 341 8.02 17.11 -1.33
C ARG A 341 7.91 16.67 0.11
#